data_a690977aeadb702822760321d38df006
#
_entry.id   a690977aeadb702822760321d38df006
#
_cell.length_a   1.000
_cell.length_b   1.000
_cell.length_c   1.000
_cell.angle_alpha   90.00
_cell.angle_beta   90.00
_cell.angle_gamma   90.00
#
_symmetry.space_group_name_H-M   'P 1'
#
loop_
_entity.id
_entity.type
_entity.pdbx_description
1 polymer ?
#
loop_
_entity_poly.entity_id
_entity_poly.type
_entity_poly.pdbx_seq_one_letter_code
_entity_poly.pdbx_strand_id
1 'polypeptide(L)'
;MRAGLELWARGSGRELVCLDDESRPQLAVRVSEQLVEQGCDPVLGPYGSDTTRAVARAQAGRVIWNHGAAADDVQRLPGVVSVASPASRYLAALARAAAGLGAKRVAIVTAPGTFAAFARRGLEREVDVLEIELVGVPADADCVLLCGPVEWEEKRFRELDGRGLLLGGVSPGLPNAPRAWPDGTLAPVQWHPELGGPSGLEDYVAAQAYAAALIAERCRALDPADPLSAARELAVDTFFGAFRLDDTGLQTGHRLSVVRWLRGRQTLLPAVQPVSR
;
A
#
# COMPACT_ATOMS: atom_id res chain seq x y z
N MET A 1 -2.07 -6.98 10.71
CA MET A 1 -1.17 -5.99 11.32
C MET A 1 -0.57 -6.51 12.63
N ARG A 2 -1.35 -6.70 13.69
CA ARG A 2 -0.86 -7.20 14.99
C ARG A 2 0.02 -8.45 14.86
N ALA A 3 -0.39 -9.45 14.09
CA ALA A 3 0.39 -10.67 13.87
C ALA A 3 1.80 -10.41 13.34
N GLY A 4 1.98 -9.45 12.43
CA GLY A 4 3.30 -9.08 11.90
C GLY A 4 4.19 -8.42 12.96
N LEU A 5 3.63 -7.53 13.80
CA LEU A 5 4.36 -6.92 14.91
C LEU A 5 4.72 -7.93 16.00
N GLU A 6 3.80 -8.84 16.33
CA GLU A 6 4.07 -9.92 17.30
C GLU A 6 5.18 -10.86 16.81
N LEU A 7 5.20 -11.16 15.49
CA LEU A 7 6.25 -11.97 14.88
C LEU A 7 7.60 -11.27 14.97
N TRP A 8 7.66 -9.98 14.62
CA TRP A 8 8.87 -9.17 14.74
C TRP A 8 9.34 -9.08 16.21
N ALA A 9 8.44 -8.78 17.14
CA ALA A 9 8.77 -8.62 18.56
C ALA A 9 9.36 -9.90 19.15
N ARG A 10 8.79 -11.07 18.84
CA ARG A 10 9.36 -12.37 19.23
C ARG A 10 10.76 -12.59 18.68
N GLY A 11 10.97 -12.26 17.39
CA GLY A 11 12.28 -12.45 16.74
C GLY A 11 13.36 -11.49 17.23
N SER A 12 12.98 -10.29 17.65
CA SER A 12 13.91 -9.25 18.15
C SER A 12 14.05 -9.24 19.69
N GLY A 13 13.26 -10.05 20.43
CA GLY A 13 13.24 -10.05 21.88
C GLY A 13 12.67 -8.76 22.49
N ARG A 14 11.82 -8.04 21.74
CA ARG A 14 11.20 -6.78 22.17
C ARG A 14 9.86 -7.04 22.84
N GLU A 15 9.53 -6.22 23.82
CA GLU A 15 8.18 -6.12 24.33
C GLU A 15 7.30 -5.33 23.35
N LEU A 16 6.05 -5.75 23.17
CA LEU A 16 5.09 -5.13 22.27
C LEU A 16 3.86 -4.68 23.03
N VAL A 17 3.56 -3.39 23.00
CA VAL A 17 2.31 -2.81 23.46
C VAL A 17 1.43 -2.49 22.26
N CYS A 18 0.21 -3.01 22.21
CA CYS A 18 -0.76 -2.76 21.14
C CYS A 18 -2.02 -2.13 21.72
N LEU A 19 -2.39 -0.98 21.18
CA LEU A 19 -3.65 -0.30 21.46
C LEU A 19 -4.49 -0.22 20.19
N ASP A 20 -5.81 -0.32 20.31
CA ASP A 20 -6.75 -0.25 19.18
C ASP A 20 -7.29 1.17 19.06
N ASP A 21 -7.15 1.77 17.90
CA ASP A 21 -7.66 3.10 17.56
C ASP A 21 -9.05 3.04 16.89
N GLU A 22 -9.61 1.83 16.73
CA GLU A 22 -10.92 1.60 16.08
C GLU A 22 -11.04 2.31 14.73
N SER A 23 -9.93 2.59 14.06
CA SER A 23 -9.85 3.40 12.83
C SER A 23 -10.46 4.80 12.97
N ARG A 24 -10.45 5.37 14.19
CA ARG A 24 -11.01 6.68 14.53
C ARG A 24 -9.89 7.68 14.77
N PRO A 25 -9.79 8.77 13.96
CA PRO A 25 -8.68 9.72 14.04
C PRO A 25 -8.43 10.31 15.44
N GLN A 26 -9.50 10.69 16.15
CA GLN A 26 -9.38 11.26 17.49
C GLN A 26 -8.92 10.22 18.53
N LEU A 27 -9.33 8.96 18.37
CA LEU A 27 -8.88 7.88 19.23
C LEU A 27 -7.42 7.53 18.92
N ALA A 28 -7.05 7.50 17.64
CA ALA A 28 -5.67 7.26 17.21
C ALA A 28 -4.68 8.25 17.85
N VAL A 29 -5.04 9.53 17.92
CA VAL A 29 -4.22 10.54 18.63
C VAL A 29 -4.05 10.17 20.10
N ARG A 30 -5.15 9.93 20.82
CA ARG A 30 -5.09 9.59 22.25
C ARG A 30 -4.29 8.32 22.56
N VAL A 31 -4.52 7.23 21.80
CA VAL A 31 -3.78 5.98 22.04
C VAL A 31 -2.31 6.13 21.66
N SER A 32 -1.99 6.95 20.67
CA SER A 32 -0.60 7.25 20.32
C SER A 32 0.11 8.07 21.42
N GLU A 33 -0.57 9.05 22.01
CA GLU A 33 -0.07 9.80 23.19
C GLU A 33 0.15 8.85 24.37
N GLN A 34 -0.81 7.97 24.65
CA GLN A 34 -0.69 6.97 25.72
C GLN A 34 0.51 6.03 25.52
N LEU A 35 0.77 5.55 24.29
CA LEU A 35 1.96 4.74 23.99
C LEU A 35 3.25 5.50 24.31
N VAL A 36 3.31 6.77 23.93
CA VAL A 36 4.46 7.65 24.20
C VAL A 36 4.65 7.86 25.71
N GLU A 37 3.60 8.12 26.46
CA GLU A 37 3.62 8.28 27.92
C GLU A 37 4.09 7.01 28.64
N GLN A 38 3.77 5.84 28.08
CA GLN A 38 4.28 4.54 28.56
C GLN A 38 5.74 4.27 28.18
N GLY A 39 6.40 5.18 27.48
CA GLY A 39 7.78 5.02 27.04
C GLY A 39 7.95 4.09 25.83
N CYS A 40 6.88 3.81 25.09
CA CYS A 40 6.97 2.99 23.87
C CYS A 40 7.74 3.74 22.78
N ASP A 41 8.77 3.08 22.24
CA ASP A 41 9.59 3.58 21.17
C ASP A 41 10.28 2.41 20.44
N PRO A 42 10.10 2.25 19.11
CA PRO A 42 9.36 3.14 18.20
C PRO A 42 7.83 3.00 18.29
N VAL A 43 7.10 4.07 17.91
CA VAL A 43 5.65 4.03 17.69
C VAL A 43 5.37 3.67 16.25
N LEU A 44 4.65 2.56 16.03
CA LEU A 44 4.34 1.97 14.73
C LEU A 44 2.85 2.15 14.40
N GLY A 45 2.55 2.72 13.25
CA GLY A 45 1.17 3.01 12.86
C GLY A 45 0.75 4.45 13.18
N PRO A 46 -0.56 4.76 13.16
CA PRO A 46 -1.71 3.87 12.99
C PRO A 46 -1.87 3.32 11.57
N TYR A 47 -2.86 2.44 11.37
CA TYR A 47 -3.23 1.97 10.04
C TYR A 47 -4.29 2.90 9.42
N GLY A 48 -4.03 3.36 8.20
CA GLY A 48 -4.95 4.21 7.47
C GLY A 48 -4.51 5.68 7.38
N SER A 49 -4.91 6.33 6.28
CA SER A 49 -4.40 7.66 5.95
C SER A 49 -4.95 8.76 6.86
N ASP A 50 -6.22 8.69 7.26
CA ASP A 50 -6.82 9.74 8.09
C ASP A 50 -6.35 9.67 9.54
N THR A 51 -6.19 8.47 10.09
CA THR A 51 -5.64 8.25 11.42
C THR A 51 -4.17 8.66 11.48
N THR A 52 -3.34 8.28 10.49
CA THR A 52 -1.93 8.69 10.42
C THR A 52 -1.79 10.19 10.27
N ARG A 53 -2.63 10.84 9.45
CA ARG A 53 -2.64 12.30 9.30
C ARG A 53 -2.94 13.00 10.62
N ALA A 54 -3.92 12.50 11.37
CA ALA A 54 -4.29 13.07 12.66
C ALA A 54 -3.16 12.97 13.68
N VAL A 55 -2.55 11.78 13.80
CA VAL A 55 -1.42 11.55 14.71
C VAL A 55 -0.21 12.38 14.31
N ALA A 56 0.15 12.44 13.02
CA ALA A 56 1.29 13.21 12.54
C ALA A 56 1.17 14.72 12.83
N ARG A 57 -0.06 15.26 12.78
CA ARG A 57 -0.32 16.66 13.13
C ARG A 57 -0.28 16.92 14.65
N ALA A 58 -0.80 15.98 15.44
CA ALA A 58 -0.83 16.10 16.90
C ALA A 58 0.56 15.89 17.53
N GLN A 59 1.38 15.04 16.94
CA GLN A 59 2.70 14.66 17.46
C GLN A 59 3.85 15.22 16.58
N ALA A 60 3.74 16.49 16.19
CA ALA A 60 4.78 17.16 15.41
C ALA A 60 6.16 17.04 16.10
N GLY A 61 7.18 16.65 15.33
CA GLY A 61 8.53 16.42 15.82
C GLY A 61 8.84 14.97 16.27
N ARG A 62 7.86 14.06 16.26
CA ARG A 62 8.10 12.63 16.45
C ARG A 62 8.13 11.87 15.14
N VAL A 63 8.85 10.74 15.12
CA VAL A 63 8.83 9.82 13.97
C VAL A 63 7.67 8.86 14.11
N ILE A 64 6.84 8.80 13.06
CA ILE A 64 5.74 7.85 12.93
C ILE A 64 6.12 6.84 11.86
N TRP A 65 6.33 5.60 12.28
CA TRP A 65 6.65 4.50 11.38
C TRP A 65 5.37 3.96 10.76
N ASN A 66 5.06 4.52 9.60
CA ASN A 66 3.82 4.23 8.89
C ASN A 66 3.95 2.93 8.09
N HIS A 67 3.06 2.01 8.36
CA HIS A 67 2.98 0.77 7.60
C HIS A 67 1.76 0.67 6.68
N GLY A 68 0.69 1.47 6.88
CA GLY A 68 -0.57 1.27 6.16
C GLY A 68 -1.19 2.50 5.51
N ALA A 69 -0.76 3.72 5.86
CA ALA A 69 -1.26 4.92 5.20
C ALA A 69 -0.59 5.11 3.84
N ALA A 70 -1.33 4.86 2.77
CA ALA A 70 -0.81 4.93 1.41
C ALA A 70 -1.08 6.27 0.70
N ALA A 71 -1.90 7.18 1.24
CA ALA A 71 -2.13 8.49 0.59
C ALA A 71 -0.82 9.29 0.49
N ASP A 72 -0.50 9.76 -0.71
CA ASP A 72 0.77 10.43 -1.01
C ASP A 72 1.03 11.66 -0.14
N ASP A 73 -0.02 12.44 0.16
CA ASP A 73 0.07 13.62 1.01
C ASP A 73 0.35 13.26 2.49
N VAL A 74 -0.08 12.08 2.93
CA VAL A 74 0.21 11.60 4.28
C VAL A 74 1.64 11.11 4.40
N GLN A 75 2.14 10.39 3.39
CA GLN A 75 3.54 9.95 3.39
C GLN A 75 4.52 11.13 3.38
N ARG A 76 4.13 12.28 2.81
CA ARG A 76 4.95 13.51 2.79
C ARG A 76 4.84 14.36 4.05
N LEU A 77 4.04 13.98 5.03
CA LEU A 77 3.97 14.73 6.28
C LEU A 77 5.31 14.67 7.03
N PRO A 78 5.74 15.78 7.64
CA PRO A 78 6.92 15.78 8.48
C PRO A 78 6.87 14.68 9.56
N GLY A 79 7.93 13.93 9.70
CA GLY A 79 8.03 12.84 10.68
C GLY A 79 7.38 11.52 10.26
N VAL A 80 6.68 11.44 9.13
CA VAL A 80 6.13 10.16 8.64
C VAL A 80 7.16 9.43 7.79
N VAL A 81 7.47 8.20 8.17
CA VAL A 81 8.34 7.26 7.44
C VAL A 81 7.51 6.07 6.98
N SER A 82 7.33 5.91 5.67
CA SER A 82 6.44 4.89 5.09
C SER A 82 7.19 3.77 4.41
N VAL A 83 6.82 2.52 4.68
CA VAL A 83 7.36 1.33 3.96
C VAL A 83 6.51 0.94 2.77
N ALA A 84 5.23 1.28 2.76
CA ALA A 84 4.27 0.92 1.72
C ALA A 84 4.37 1.84 0.49
N SER A 85 4.08 1.30 -0.69
CA SER A 85 3.90 2.10 -1.92
C SER A 85 2.81 3.15 -1.75
N PRO A 86 3.01 4.37 -2.26
CA PRO A 86 1.99 5.43 -2.23
C PRO A 86 0.81 5.12 -3.15
N ALA A 87 -0.33 5.75 -2.86
CA ALA A 87 -1.58 5.59 -3.60
C ALA A 87 -1.42 5.83 -5.11
N SER A 88 -0.58 6.79 -5.50
CA SER A 88 -0.30 7.09 -6.90
C SER A 88 0.25 5.92 -7.72
N ARG A 89 0.73 4.85 -7.08
CA ARG A 89 1.26 3.68 -7.79
C ARG A 89 0.24 2.58 -8.05
N TYR A 90 -0.93 2.61 -7.41
CA TYR A 90 -1.87 1.48 -7.45
C TYR A 90 -2.48 1.25 -8.84
N LEU A 91 -3.12 2.27 -9.42
CA LEU A 91 -3.70 2.13 -10.77
C LEU A 91 -2.62 2.02 -11.86
N ALA A 92 -1.47 2.64 -11.65
CA ALA A 92 -0.33 2.48 -12.56
C ALA A 92 0.20 1.03 -12.60
N ALA A 93 0.28 0.35 -11.44
CA ALA A 93 0.66 -1.05 -11.38
C ALA A 93 -0.36 -1.95 -12.10
N LEU A 94 -1.66 -1.69 -11.91
CA LEU A 94 -2.73 -2.41 -12.60
C LEU A 94 -2.67 -2.17 -14.12
N ALA A 95 -2.51 -0.93 -14.56
CA ALA A 95 -2.42 -0.60 -15.99
C ALA A 95 -1.21 -1.25 -16.64
N ARG A 96 -0.06 -1.29 -15.95
CA ARG A 96 1.13 -1.99 -16.44
C ARG A 96 0.88 -3.49 -16.60
N ALA A 97 0.21 -4.11 -15.64
CA ALA A 97 -0.18 -5.52 -15.74
C ALA A 97 -1.17 -5.76 -16.87
N ALA A 98 -2.18 -4.89 -17.02
CA ALA A 98 -3.17 -4.96 -18.09
C ALA A 98 -2.51 -4.79 -19.48
N ALA A 99 -1.61 -3.83 -19.65
CA ALA A 99 -0.84 -3.64 -20.88
C ALA A 99 0.01 -4.87 -21.23
N GLY A 100 0.65 -5.49 -20.23
CA GLY A 100 1.38 -6.76 -20.37
C GLY A 100 0.48 -7.94 -20.78
N LEU A 101 -0.81 -7.87 -20.49
CA LEU A 101 -1.84 -8.81 -20.95
C LEU A 101 -2.49 -8.41 -22.29
N GLY A 102 -2.01 -7.35 -22.92
CA GLY A 102 -2.43 -6.91 -24.25
C GLY A 102 -3.49 -5.80 -24.29
N ALA A 103 -3.92 -5.27 -23.14
CA ALA A 103 -4.85 -4.14 -23.11
C ALA A 103 -4.19 -2.88 -23.68
N LYS A 104 -4.89 -2.18 -24.57
CA LYS A 104 -4.44 -0.92 -25.18
C LYS A 104 -5.32 0.26 -24.80
N ARG A 105 -6.61 0.02 -24.57
CA ARG A 105 -7.61 1.03 -24.22
C ARG A 105 -8.10 0.79 -22.80
N VAL A 106 -7.79 1.73 -21.91
CA VAL A 106 -8.06 1.59 -20.47
C VAL A 106 -9.03 2.66 -20.01
N ALA A 107 -10.14 2.26 -19.39
CA ALA A 107 -11.04 3.16 -18.70
C ALA A 107 -10.73 3.17 -17.19
N ILE A 108 -10.75 4.36 -16.58
CA ILE A 108 -10.58 4.52 -15.15
C ILE A 108 -11.90 4.99 -14.54
N VAL A 109 -12.44 4.21 -13.62
CA VAL A 109 -13.66 4.55 -12.87
C VAL A 109 -13.32 4.61 -11.38
N THR A 110 -13.46 5.80 -10.79
CA THR A 110 -13.09 6.03 -9.40
C THR A 110 -14.27 6.54 -8.58
N ALA A 111 -14.39 6.08 -7.34
CA ALA A 111 -15.22 6.76 -6.35
C ALA A 111 -14.57 8.08 -5.93
N PRO A 112 -15.33 9.07 -5.46
CA PRO A 112 -14.77 10.26 -4.84
C PRO A 112 -13.87 9.91 -3.64
N GLY A 113 -12.72 10.58 -3.52
CA GLY A 113 -11.81 10.40 -2.40
C GLY A 113 -10.35 10.71 -2.73
N THR A 114 -9.59 11.09 -1.72
CA THR A 114 -8.18 11.52 -1.86
C THR A 114 -7.29 10.39 -2.39
N PHE A 115 -7.46 9.17 -1.88
CA PHE A 115 -6.71 8.00 -2.33
C PHE A 115 -6.93 7.74 -3.83
N ALA A 116 -8.20 7.69 -4.26
CA ALA A 116 -8.56 7.44 -5.65
C ALA A 116 -8.06 8.56 -6.59
N ALA A 117 -8.06 9.81 -6.12
CA ALA A 117 -7.51 10.94 -6.87
C ALA A 117 -5.99 10.83 -7.05
N PHE A 118 -5.24 10.37 -6.03
CA PHE A 118 -3.81 10.09 -6.19
C PHE A 118 -3.55 8.92 -7.12
N ALA A 119 -4.29 7.82 -6.97
CA ALA A 119 -4.15 6.64 -7.80
C ALA A 119 -4.38 6.97 -9.29
N ARG A 120 -5.44 7.72 -9.59
CA ARG A 120 -5.75 8.19 -10.94
C ARG A 120 -4.63 9.06 -11.52
N ARG A 121 -4.22 10.12 -10.80
CA ARG A 121 -3.13 11.00 -11.24
C ARG A 121 -1.80 10.26 -11.43
N GLY A 122 -1.55 9.23 -10.64
CA GLY A 122 -0.37 8.39 -10.79
C GLY A 122 -0.36 7.63 -12.11
N LEU A 123 -1.48 7.03 -12.49
CA LEU A 123 -1.62 6.38 -13.78
C LEU A 123 -1.54 7.37 -14.95
N GLU A 124 -2.23 8.52 -14.86
CA GLU A 124 -2.22 9.55 -15.91
C GLU A 124 -0.81 10.04 -16.29
N ARG A 125 0.17 9.94 -15.39
CA ARG A 125 1.58 10.26 -15.64
C ARG A 125 2.36 9.15 -16.37
N GLU A 126 1.83 7.94 -16.39
CA GLU A 126 2.51 6.76 -16.95
C GLU A 126 1.91 6.28 -18.27
N VAL A 127 0.84 6.90 -18.77
CA VAL A 127 0.13 6.44 -19.97
C VAL A 127 1.03 6.35 -21.19
N ASP A 128 1.89 7.35 -21.41
CA ASP A 128 2.79 7.37 -22.57
C ASP A 128 3.86 6.27 -22.46
N VAL A 129 4.36 6.01 -21.25
CA VAL A 129 5.35 4.95 -20.99
C VAL A 129 4.74 3.56 -21.15
N LEU A 130 3.46 3.42 -20.83
CA LEU A 130 2.73 2.15 -20.93
C LEU A 130 2.16 1.91 -22.33
N GLU A 131 2.24 2.90 -23.23
CA GLU A 131 1.68 2.83 -24.59
C GLU A 131 0.19 2.43 -24.59
N ILE A 132 -0.59 3.00 -23.65
CA ILE A 132 -2.03 2.81 -23.52
C ILE A 132 -2.77 4.11 -23.79
N GLU A 133 -4.02 3.98 -24.28
CA GLU A 133 -4.97 5.07 -24.42
C GLU A 133 -5.93 5.08 -23.26
N LEU A 134 -6.11 6.24 -22.59
CA LEU A 134 -7.18 6.42 -21.63
C LEU A 134 -8.48 6.78 -22.34
N VAL A 135 -9.51 5.95 -22.15
CA VAL A 135 -10.84 6.18 -22.74
C VAL A 135 -11.83 6.63 -21.66
N GLY A 136 -12.78 7.49 -22.08
CA GLY A 136 -13.72 8.12 -21.15
C GLY A 136 -14.83 7.19 -20.64
N VAL A 137 -15.16 6.14 -21.38
CA VAL A 137 -16.26 5.23 -21.08
C VAL A 137 -15.83 3.76 -21.12
N PRO A 138 -16.31 2.91 -20.18
CA PRO A 138 -15.97 1.49 -20.15
C PRO A 138 -16.33 0.71 -21.43
N ALA A 139 -17.37 1.14 -22.17
CA ALA A 139 -17.79 0.47 -23.39
C ALA A 139 -16.74 0.50 -24.51
N ASP A 140 -15.81 1.45 -24.46
CA ASP A 140 -14.76 1.62 -25.45
C ASP A 140 -13.42 1.01 -25.00
N ALA A 141 -13.38 0.38 -23.84
CA ALA A 141 -12.15 -0.10 -23.23
C ALA A 141 -11.90 -1.59 -23.49
N ASP A 142 -10.62 -2.00 -23.46
CA ASP A 142 -10.19 -3.39 -23.32
C ASP A 142 -10.07 -3.77 -21.84
N CYS A 143 -9.79 -2.77 -21.01
CA CYS A 143 -9.61 -2.93 -19.57
C CYS A 143 -10.32 -1.81 -18.79
N VAL A 144 -10.97 -2.15 -17.68
CA VAL A 144 -11.54 -1.17 -16.75
C VAL A 144 -10.86 -1.30 -15.40
N LEU A 145 -10.30 -0.19 -14.92
CA LEU A 145 -9.64 -0.09 -13.62
C LEU A 145 -10.51 0.68 -12.63
N LEU A 146 -10.79 0.05 -11.50
CA LEU A 146 -11.64 0.57 -10.44
C LEU A 146 -10.81 1.01 -9.23
N CYS A 147 -11.21 2.11 -8.58
CA CYS A 147 -10.62 2.53 -7.32
C CYS A 147 -11.67 3.21 -6.45
N GLY A 148 -12.04 2.58 -5.34
CA GLY A 148 -13.03 3.08 -4.40
C GLY A 148 -13.15 2.21 -3.15
N PRO A 149 -14.14 2.47 -2.29
CA PRO A 149 -14.48 1.57 -1.19
C PRO A 149 -14.89 0.18 -1.67
N VAL A 150 -14.70 -0.83 -0.82
CA VAL A 150 -14.94 -2.25 -1.17
C VAL A 150 -16.32 -2.47 -1.76
N GLU A 151 -17.37 -2.01 -1.09
CA GLU A 151 -18.77 -2.21 -1.50
C GLU A 151 -19.08 -1.51 -2.83
N TRP A 152 -18.42 -0.36 -3.06
CA TRP A 152 -18.56 0.37 -4.32
C TRP A 152 -17.88 -0.38 -5.47
N GLU A 153 -16.66 -0.89 -5.27
CA GLU A 153 -15.95 -1.68 -6.28
C GLU A 153 -16.71 -2.98 -6.56
N GLU A 154 -17.18 -3.72 -5.54
CA GLU A 154 -17.98 -4.93 -5.72
C GLU A 154 -19.22 -4.70 -6.60
N LYS A 155 -19.94 -3.60 -6.38
CA LYS A 155 -21.08 -3.23 -7.20
C LYS A 155 -20.66 -3.01 -8.65
N ARG A 156 -19.56 -2.28 -8.89
CA ARG A 156 -19.06 -1.99 -10.24
C ARG A 156 -18.53 -3.25 -10.95
N PHE A 157 -17.85 -4.14 -10.23
CA PHE A 157 -17.43 -5.42 -10.78
C PHE A 157 -18.64 -6.23 -11.27
N ARG A 158 -19.72 -6.33 -10.49
CA ARG A 158 -20.94 -7.04 -10.90
C ARG A 158 -21.62 -6.41 -12.12
N GLU A 159 -21.58 -5.08 -12.26
CA GLU A 159 -22.15 -4.36 -13.41
C GLU A 159 -21.32 -4.57 -14.70
N LEU A 160 -20.05 -4.86 -14.57
CA LEU A 160 -19.10 -5.01 -15.69
C LEU A 160 -18.81 -6.47 -16.03
N ASP A 161 -19.12 -7.40 -15.13
CA ASP A 161 -18.87 -8.83 -15.32
C ASP A 161 -19.59 -9.37 -16.56
N GLY A 162 -18.96 -10.33 -17.23
CA GLY A 162 -19.53 -10.94 -18.46
C GLY A 162 -19.44 -10.09 -19.72
N ARG A 163 -18.86 -8.88 -19.67
CA ARG A 163 -18.72 -8.01 -20.85
C ARG A 163 -17.46 -8.30 -21.69
N GLY A 164 -16.67 -9.30 -21.34
CA GLY A 164 -15.44 -9.63 -22.04
C GLY A 164 -14.30 -8.63 -21.79
N LEU A 165 -14.42 -7.78 -20.75
CA LEU A 165 -13.43 -6.79 -20.36
C LEU A 165 -12.42 -7.38 -19.39
N LEU A 166 -11.16 -6.96 -19.47
CA LEU A 166 -10.23 -7.16 -18.38
C LEU A 166 -10.58 -6.19 -17.24
N LEU A 167 -10.79 -6.72 -16.05
CA LEU A 167 -11.18 -5.91 -14.89
C LEU A 167 -10.04 -5.86 -13.86
N GLY A 168 -9.77 -4.68 -13.32
CA GLY A 168 -8.84 -4.50 -12.23
C GLY A 168 -9.41 -3.56 -11.16
N GLY A 169 -9.07 -3.81 -9.90
CA GLY A 169 -9.50 -2.97 -8.79
C GLY A 169 -8.54 -3.02 -7.61
N VAL A 170 -8.63 -2.03 -6.74
CA VAL A 170 -7.78 -1.94 -5.55
C VAL A 170 -8.29 -2.87 -4.45
N SER A 171 -9.59 -2.92 -4.23
CA SER A 171 -10.22 -3.69 -3.17
C SER A 171 -10.00 -5.20 -3.27
N PRO A 172 -9.96 -5.83 -4.47
CA PRO A 172 -9.66 -7.26 -4.57
C PRO A 172 -8.26 -7.66 -4.07
N GLY A 173 -7.35 -6.68 -3.88
CA GLY A 173 -6.04 -6.90 -3.29
C GLY A 173 -6.02 -6.94 -1.77
N LEU A 174 -7.08 -6.48 -1.09
CA LEU A 174 -7.13 -6.44 0.37
C LEU A 174 -7.18 -7.87 0.96
N PRO A 175 -6.46 -8.15 2.07
CA PRO A 175 -6.41 -9.49 2.67
C PRO A 175 -7.77 -10.00 3.14
N ASN A 176 -8.64 -9.10 3.58
CA ASN A 176 -10.00 -9.37 4.04
C ASN A 176 -11.07 -9.10 2.98
N ALA A 177 -10.64 -8.92 1.72
CA ALA A 177 -11.59 -8.73 0.63
C ALA A 177 -12.52 -9.95 0.48
N PRO A 178 -13.78 -9.75 0.13
CA PRO A 178 -14.68 -10.84 -0.23
C PRO A 178 -14.06 -11.75 -1.29
N ARG A 179 -14.27 -13.06 -1.17
CA ARG A 179 -13.70 -14.04 -2.12
C ARG A 179 -14.50 -14.21 -3.41
N ALA A 180 -15.43 -13.30 -3.69
CA ALA A 180 -16.40 -13.40 -4.80
C ALA A 180 -16.07 -12.43 -5.96
N TRP A 181 -14.79 -12.21 -6.22
CA TRP A 181 -14.38 -11.41 -7.37
C TRP A 181 -14.42 -12.27 -8.65
N PRO A 182 -14.80 -11.71 -9.81
CA PRO A 182 -14.80 -12.43 -11.08
C PRO A 182 -13.43 -13.03 -11.40
N ASP A 183 -13.40 -14.21 -12.01
CA ASP A 183 -12.18 -14.81 -12.49
C ASP A 183 -11.49 -13.90 -13.52
N GLY A 184 -10.20 -13.74 -13.40
CA GLY A 184 -9.42 -12.82 -14.23
C GLY A 184 -9.23 -11.43 -13.64
N THR A 185 -9.93 -11.07 -12.55
CA THR A 185 -9.78 -9.77 -11.88
C THR A 185 -8.33 -9.54 -11.44
N LEU A 186 -7.78 -8.38 -11.81
CA LEU A 186 -6.46 -7.93 -11.38
C LEU A 186 -6.56 -7.11 -10.09
N ALA A 187 -5.59 -7.27 -9.19
CA ALA A 187 -5.51 -6.44 -7.99
C ALA A 187 -4.07 -6.13 -7.60
N PRO A 188 -3.76 -4.89 -7.18
CA PRO A 188 -2.44 -4.54 -6.67
C PRO A 188 -2.34 -4.99 -5.21
N VAL A 189 -1.20 -5.57 -4.85
CA VAL A 189 -0.87 -5.95 -3.48
C VAL A 189 0.49 -5.38 -3.09
N GLN A 190 0.62 -4.98 -1.83
CA GLN A 190 1.90 -4.48 -1.33
C GLN A 190 2.95 -5.60 -1.23
N TRP A 191 2.50 -6.82 -0.96
CA TRP A 191 3.34 -8.00 -0.84
C TRP A 191 2.47 -9.26 -1.00
N HIS A 192 3.08 -10.37 -1.41
CA HIS A 192 2.43 -11.67 -1.51
C HIS A 192 3.35 -12.76 -0.91
N PRO A 193 2.81 -13.79 -0.22
CA PRO A 193 3.64 -14.83 0.41
C PRO A 193 4.62 -15.54 -0.56
N GLU A 194 4.27 -15.68 -1.82
CA GLU A 194 5.16 -16.25 -2.84
C GLU A 194 6.45 -15.44 -3.09
N LEU A 195 6.51 -14.17 -2.65
CA LEU A 195 7.73 -13.36 -2.72
C LEU A 195 8.74 -13.71 -1.64
N GLY A 196 8.37 -14.60 -0.71
CA GLY A 196 9.21 -14.99 0.42
C GLY A 196 9.15 -13.99 1.57
N GLY A 197 9.84 -14.32 2.67
CA GLY A 197 9.90 -13.51 3.88
C GLY A 197 9.89 -14.35 5.15
N PRO A 198 9.76 -13.74 6.33
CA PRO A 198 9.63 -14.46 7.60
C PRO A 198 8.45 -15.42 7.58
N SER A 199 8.70 -16.65 8.05
CA SER A 199 7.65 -17.66 8.15
C SER A 199 6.58 -17.20 9.16
N GLY A 200 5.30 -17.43 8.82
CA GLY A 200 4.16 -16.98 9.63
C GLY A 200 3.55 -15.64 9.20
N LEU A 201 4.07 -14.98 8.16
CA LEU A 201 3.39 -13.87 7.48
C LEU A 201 2.43 -14.44 6.44
N GLU A 202 1.15 -14.16 6.59
CA GLU A 202 0.09 -14.71 5.73
C GLU A 202 -0.48 -13.68 4.74
N ASP A 203 -0.33 -12.39 5.05
CA ASP A 203 -0.86 -11.29 4.25
C ASP A 203 0.06 -10.07 4.26
N TYR A 204 -0.19 -9.15 3.31
CA TYR A 204 0.64 -7.95 3.18
C TYR A 204 0.46 -6.97 4.34
N VAL A 205 -0.66 -6.97 5.07
CA VAL A 205 -0.87 -6.07 6.21
C VAL A 205 0.01 -6.48 7.38
N ALA A 206 0.18 -7.79 7.60
CA ALA A 206 1.15 -8.31 8.55
C ALA A 206 2.59 -8.06 8.09
N ALA A 207 2.88 -8.30 6.79
CA ALA A 207 4.20 -8.13 6.21
C ALA A 207 4.69 -6.67 6.27
N GLN A 208 3.83 -5.71 5.93
CA GLN A 208 4.20 -4.28 5.98
C GLN A 208 4.38 -3.76 7.41
N ALA A 209 3.61 -4.27 8.38
CA ALA A 209 3.80 -3.92 9.78
C ALA A 209 5.14 -4.44 10.32
N TYR A 210 5.49 -5.69 9.99
CA TYR A 210 6.81 -6.26 10.27
C TYR A 210 7.93 -5.43 9.62
N ALA A 211 7.78 -5.08 8.34
CA ALA A 211 8.78 -4.31 7.60
C ALA A 211 8.97 -2.90 8.18
N ALA A 212 7.89 -2.24 8.63
CA ALA A 212 7.99 -0.94 9.29
C ALA A 212 8.78 -1.02 10.60
N ALA A 213 8.56 -2.06 11.40
CA ALA A 213 9.33 -2.28 12.62
C ALA A 213 10.82 -2.55 12.31
N LEU A 214 11.11 -3.34 11.28
CA LEU A 214 12.47 -3.63 10.83
C LEU A 214 13.21 -2.36 10.35
N ILE A 215 12.55 -1.50 9.58
CA ILE A 215 13.13 -0.22 9.13
C ILE A 215 13.33 0.73 10.31
N ALA A 216 12.35 0.82 11.22
CA ALA A 216 12.49 1.62 12.44
C ALA A 216 13.70 1.20 13.27
N GLU A 217 13.89 -0.09 13.48
CA GLU A 217 15.02 -0.63 14.21
C GLU A 217 16.36 -0.33 13.53
N ARG A 218 16.43 -0.48 12.21
CA ARG A 218 17.65 -0.14 11.43
C ARG A 218 18.00 1.34 11.50
N CYS A 219 17.02 2.23 11.34
CA CYS A 219 17.26 3.67 11.42
C CYS A 219 17.74 4.09 12.81
N ARG A 220 17.15 3.51 13.87
CA ARG A 220 17.59 3.76 15.25
C ARG A 220 18.99 3.20 15.55
N ALA A 221 19.38 2.11 14.91
CA ALA A 221 20.74 1.59 15.04
C ALA A 221 21.76 2.45 14.30
N LEU A 222 21.37 3.09 13.19
CA LEU A 222 22.23 4.00 12.42
C LEU A 222 22.38 5.36 13.11
N ASP A 223 21.28 5.95 13.53
CA ASP A 223 21.28 7.22 14.29
C ASP A 223 20.19 7.18 15.37
N PRO A 224 20.55 6.87 16.63
CA PRO A 224 19.59 6.86 17.73
C PRO A 224 19.05 8.25 18.09
N ALA A 225 19.79 9.32 17.78
CA ALA A 225 19.40 10.70 18.08
C ALA A 225 18.46 11.27 17.02
N ASP A 226 18.68 10.92 15.74
CA ASP A 226 17.84 11.36 14.62
C ASP A 226 17.50 10.21 13.66
N PRO A 227 16.62 9.28 14.05
CA PRO A 227 16.22 8.16 13.19
C PRO A 227 15.43 8.61 11.95
N LEU A 228 14.90 9.84 11.92
CA LEU A 228 14.25 10.42 10.74
C LEU A 228 15.27 10.76 9.65
N SER A 229 16.40 11.38 10.01
CA SER A 229 17.49 11.65 9.09
C SER A 229 18.06 10.34 8.55
N ALA A 230 18.29 9.36 9.42
CA ALA A 230 18.70 8.03 9.01
C ALA A 230 17.74 7.38 8.00
N ALA A 231 16.43 7.54 8.19
CA ALA A 231 15.42 7.01 7.26
C ALA A 231 15.45 7.69 5.88
N ARG A 232 15.76 8.97 5.81
CA ARG A 232 15.89 9.72 4.55
C ARG A 232 17.09 9.31 3.72
N GLU A 233 18.17 8.91 4.38
CA GLU A 233 19.42 8.47 3.73
C GLU A 233 19.41 6.97 3.43
N LEU A 234 18.57 6.19 4.13
CA LEU A 234 18.54 4.74 4.01
C LEU A 234 17.97 4.29 2.67
N ALA A 235 18.76 3.53 1.92
CA ALA A 235 18.31 2.79 0.75
C ALA A 235 18.66 1.31 0.97
N VAL A 236 17.65 0.46 1.11
CA VAL A 236 17.85 -0.96 1.45
C VAL A 236 16.75 -1.84 0.87
N ASP A 237 17.14 -3.04 0.45
CA ASP A 237 16.21 -4.10 0.10
C ASP A 237 15.81 -4.90 1.33
N THR A 238 14.55 -5.20 1.45
CA THR A 238 13.97 -6.07 2.48
C THR A 238 13.13 -7.16 1.82
N PHE A 239 12.68 -8.14 2.59
CA PHE A 239 11.73 -9.14 2.09
C PHE A 239 10.42 -8.52 1.59
N PHE A 240 10.04 -7.35 2.14
CA PHE A 240 8.83 -6.62 1.75
C PHE A 240 9.03 -5.84 0.44
N GLY A 241 10.26 -5.54 0.07
CA GLY A 241 10.69 -4.78 -1.10
C GLY A 241 11.72 -3.71 -0.76
N ALA A 242 12.09 -2.92 -1.75
CA ALA A 242 13.05 -1.85 -1.57
C ALA A 242 12.48 -0.69 -0.74
N PHE A 243 13.24 -0.22 0.23
CA PHE A 243 12.94 0.98 0.98
C PHE A 243 13.84 2.12 0.49
N ARG A 244 13.22 3.21 0.07
CA ARG A 244 13.86 4.48 -0.26
C ARG A 244 12.83 5.58 -0.21
N LEU A 245 13.13 6.67 0.46
CA LEU A 245 12.34 7.90 0.42
C LEU A 245 12.95 8.89 -0.58
N ASP A 246 12.09 9.70 -1.22
CA ASP A 246 12.55 10.89 -1.94
C ASP A 246 12.70 12.09 -1.00
N ASP A 247 13.15 13.22 -1.54
CA ASP A 247 13.36 14.47 -0.79
C ASP A 247 12.08 15.00 -0.12
N THR A 248 10.91 14.56 -0.57
CA THR A 248 9.62 14.91 0.01
C THR A 248 9.14 13.94 1.09
N GLY A 249 9.88 12.85 1.34
CA GLY A 249 9.52 11.77 2.26
C GLY A 249 8.62 10.70 1.66
N LEU A 250 8.33 10.76 0.36
CA LEU A 250 7.51 9.74 -0.30
C LEU A 250 8.32 8.45 -0.51
N GLN A 251 7.71 7.31 -0.21
CA GLN A 251 8.31 6.00 -0.50
C GLN A 251 8.40 5.75 -2.02
N THR A 252 9.61 5.68 -2.54
CA THR A 252 9.88 5.52 -3.98
C THR A 252 10.50 4.17 -4.35
N GLY A 253 11.12 3.47 -3.41
CA GLY A 253 11.78 2.19 -3.65
C GLY A 253 10.80 1.04 -3.83
N HIS A 254 9.79 0.94 -2.95
CA HIS A 254 8.84 -0.17 -2.94
C HIS A 254 7.97 -0.21 -4.22
N ARG A 255 7.73 -1.41 -4.73
CA ARG A 255 6.89 -1.65 -5.90
C ARG A 255 5.73 -2.57 -5.54
N LEU A 256 4.54 -2.22 -6.01
CA LEU A 256 3.37 -3.09 -5.91
C LEU A 256 3.54 -4.31 -6.82
N SER A 257 3.17 -5.46 -6.31
CA SER A 257 2.90 -6.64 -7.11
C SER A 257 1.44 -6.63 -7.57
N VAL A 258 1.14 -7.40 -8.61
CA VAL A 258 -0.23 -7.58 -9.08
C VAL A 258 -0.60 -9.05 -8.98
N VAL A 259 -1.76 -9.32 -8.42
CA VAL A 259 -2.35 -10.66 -8.37
C VAL A 259 -3.53 -10.74 -9.35
N ARG A 260 -3.82 -11.95 -9.79
CA ARG A 260 -5.00 -12.31 -10.58
C ARG A 260 -5.87 -13.26 -9.79
N TRP A 261 -7.15 -12.98 -9.72
CA TRP A 261 -8.13 -13.89 -9.13
C TRP A 261 -8.46 -15.02 -10.10
N LEU A 262 -8.32 -16.25 -9.63
CA LEU A 262 -8.66 -17.48 -10.38
C LEU A 262 -9.29 -18.47 -9.40
N ARG A 263 -10.51 -18.87 -9.66
CA ARG A 263 -11.26 -19.86 -8.83
C ARG A 263 -11.28 -19.49 -7.34
N GLY A 264 -11.52 -18.19 -7.04
CA GLY A 264 -11.61 -17.68 -5.68
C GLY A 264 -10.25 -17.59 -4.95
N ARG A 265 -9.12 -17.61 -5.68
CA ARG A 265 -7.76 -17.47 -5.12
C ARG A 265 -6.98 -16.41 -5.87
N GLN A 266 -6.12 -15.72 -5.14
CA GLN A 266 -5.13 -14.82 -5.72
C GLN A 266 -3.93 -15.65 -6.20
N THR A 267 -3.44 -15.32 -7.39
CA THR A 267 -2.21 -15.86 -7.97
C THR A 267 -1.33 -14.69 -8.37
N LEU A 268 -0.08 -14.71 -7.94
CA LEU A 268 0.87 -13.64 -8.26
C LEU A 268 1.13 -13.62 -9.78
N LEU A 269 1.03 -12.45 -10.40
CA LEU A 269 1.47 -12.28 -11.77
C LEU A 269 2.98 -12.06 -11.81
N PRO A 270 3.68 -12.62 -12.81
CA PRO A 270 5.09 -12.29 -13.04
C PRO A 270 5.27 -10.78 -13.15
N ALA A 271 6.35 -10.27 -12.57
CA ALA A 271 6.69 -8.85 -12.72
C ALA A 271 6.84 -8.52 -14.21
N VAL A 272 6.01 -7.63 -14.72
CA VAL A 272 6.17 -7.10 -16.07
C VAL A 272 7.45 -6.25 -16.06
N GLN A 273 8.50 -6.75 -16.72
CA GLN A 273 9.72 -5.97 -16.87
C GLN A 273 9.41 -4.70 -17.67
N PRO A 274 9.95 -3.54 -17.25
CA PRO A 274 9.84 -2.36 -18.10
C PRO A 274 10.46 -2.69 -19.46
N VAL A 275 9.75 -2.34 -20.53
CA VAL A 275 10.30 -2.43 -21.90
C VAL A 275 11.58 -1.59 -21.88
N SER A 276 12.72 -2.26 -21.96
CA SER A 276 14.02 -1.59 -22.11
C SER A 276 14.00 -0.83 -23.43
N ARG A 277 14.06 0.47 -23.39
CA ARG A 277 14.29 1.32 -24.56
C ARG A 277 15.78 1.34 -24.88
#